data_2a3aebd8a859e5db6a4b5ba0987e7866
#
_entry.id   2a3aebd8a859e5db6a4b5ba0987e7866
#
_cell.length_a   1.000
_cell.length_b   1.000
_cell.length_c   1.000
_cell.angle_alpha   90.00
_cell.angle_beta   90.00
_cell.angle_gamma   90.00
#
_symmetry.space_group_name_H-M   'P 1'
#
loop_
_entity.id
_entity.type
_entity.pdbx_description
1 polymer ?
#
loop_
_entity_poly.entity_id
_entity_poly.type
_entity_poly.pdbx_seq_one_letter_code
_entity_poly.pdbx_strand_id
1 'polypeptide(L)'
;VSRLPSSMLATWNAGACCGSARDRNVDDVGFVRKMLADLATRLAVDPARVYATGMSNGAMMAYRLACELPASFRAIAAVAGTDNTLACTPAARVAVLHVHARNDTHVLFGGGAGQDAFRDRSQVTDFTSVPETVARWTKRNACAVSPERVLDVPGATCERYRPCADGAEVQLCVTETGGHSWPGAE
;
A
#
# COMPACT_ATOMS: atom_id res chain seq x y z
N VAL A 1 -7.82 -26.08 -3.97
CA VAL A 1 -6.55 -25.35 -3.75
C VAL A 1 -5.55 -25.96 -4.73
N SER A 2 -5.40 -25.33 -5.90
CA SER A 2 -4.39 -25.77 -6.88
C SER A 2 -3.01 -25.39 -6.31
N ARG A 3 -2.15 -26.40 -6.12
CA ARG A 3 -0.73 -26.16 -5.85
C ARG A 3 -0.14 -25.46 -7.07
N LEU A 4 0.24 -24.18 -6.90
CA LEU A 4 1.06 -23.51 -7.90
C LEU A 4 2.42 -24.20 -7.98
N PRO A 5 3.02 -24.34 -9.18
CA PRO A 5 4.39 -24.83 -9.31
C PRO A 5 5.31 -24.01 -8.40
N SER A 6 6.27 -24.66 -7.76
CA SER A 6 7.20 -24.07 -6.77
C SER A 6 8.07 -22.91 -7.29
N SER A 7 7.95 -22.56 -8.56
CA SER A 7 8.65 -21.45 -9.22
C SER A 7 7.81 -20.19 -9.43
N MET A 8 6.50 -20.22 -9.11
CA MET A 8 5.62 -19.07 -9.29
C MET A 8 5.31 -18.45 -7.92
N LEU A 9 5.90 -17.30 -7.63
CA LEU A 9 5.46 -16.45 -6.52
C LEU A 9 4.02 -16.00 -6.78
N ALA A 10 3.12 -16.29 -5.84
CA ALA A 10 1.77 -15.73 -5.88
C ALA A 10 1.86 -14.23 -5.59
N THR A 11 1.31 -13.43 -6.50
CA THR A 11 1.28 -11.97 -6.38
C THR A 11 -0.15 -11.45 -6.52
N TRP A 12 -0.39 -10.25 -6.01
CA TRP A 12 -1.59 -9.48 -6.30
C TRP A 12 -1.40 -8.64 -7.56
N ASN A 13 -2.44 -8.50 -8.36
CA ASN A 13 -2.53 -7.47 -9.39
C ASN A 13 -2.77 -6.12 -8.71
N ALA A 14 -1.70 -5.39 -8.44
CA ALA A 14 -1.74 -4.08 -7.78
C ALA A 14 -1.67 -2.89 -8.78
N GLY A 15 -2.18 -3.07 -9.98
CA GLY A 15 -2.17 -2.08 -11.06
C GLY A 15 -0.93 -2.24 -11.94
N ALA A 16 0.06 -1.36 -11.82
CA ALA A 16 1.33 -1.50 -12.57
C ALA A 16 2.23 -2.64 -12.04
N CYS A 17 1.92 -3.23 -10.90
CA CYS A 17 2.62 -4.38 -10.29
C CYS A 17 1.62 -5.46 -9.85
N CYS A 18 1.94 -6.75 -9.74
CA CYS A 18 3.20 -7.39 -10.04
C CYS A 18 2.97 -8.75 -10.71
N GLY A 19 3.97 -9.15 -11.50
CA GLY A 19 4.11 -10.50 -12.02
C GLY A 19 2.90 -11.03 -12.78
N SER A 20 2.70 -12.34 -12.73
CA SER A 20 1.66 -13.02 -13.53
C SER A 20 0.22 -12.58 -13.19
N ALA A 21 -0.05 -12.08 -11.98
CA ALA A 21 -1.37 -11.57 -11.63
C ALA A 21 -1.68 -10.28 -12.40
N ARG A 22 -0.70 -9.36 -12.47
CA ARG A 22 -0.80 -8.15 -13.32
C ARG A 22 -0.93 -8.51 -14.80
N ASP A 23 -0.03 -9.38 -15.30
CA ASP A 23 0.08 -9.67 -16.73
C ASP A 23 -1.18 -10.36 -17.27
N ARG A 24 -1.85 -11.17 -16.45
CA ARG A 24 -3.12 -11.83 -16.76
C ARG A 24 -4.35 -11.01 -16.35
N ASN A 25 -4.14 -9.81 -15.85
CA ASN A 25 -5.18 -8.93 -15.34
C ASN A 25 -6.16 -9.62 -14.38
N VAL A 26 -5.62 -10.35 -13.39
CA VAL A 26 -6.44 -11.06 -12.39
C VAL A 26 -7.31 -10.06 -11.64
N ASP A 27 -8.60 -10.36 -11.47
CA ASP A 27 -9.57 -9.50 -10.77
C ASP A 27 -9.48 -9.67 -9.24
N ASP A 28 -8.35 -9.26 -8.66
CA ASP A 28 -8.12 -9.34 -7.22
C ASP A 28 -9.00 -8.35 -6.44
N VAL A 29 -9.35 -7.21 -7.03
CA VAL A 29 -10.30 -6.25 -6.44
C VAL A 29 -11.70 -6.86 -6.33
N GLY A 30 -12.16 -7.52 -7.39
CA GLY A 30 -13.43 -8.25 -7.39
C GLY A 30 -13.44 -9.41 -6.39
N PHE A 31 -12.31 -10.12 -6.24
CA PHE A 31 -12.16 -11.13 -5.20
C PHE A 31 -12.35 -10.54 -3.80
N VAL A 32 -11.65 -9.45 -3.47
CA VAL A 32 -11.75 -8.80 -2.15
C VAL A 32 -13.18 -8.29 -1.92
N ARG A 33 -13.81 -7.69 -2.92
CA ARG A 33 -15.21 -7.23 -2.82
C ARG A 33 -16.17 -8.37 -2.48
N LYS A 34 -16.05 -9.51 -3.17
CA LYS A 34 -16.87 -10.70 -2.91
C LYS A 34 -16.59 -11.29 -1.52
N MET A 35 -15.33 -11.36 -1.13
CA MET A 35 -14.92 -11.83 0.19
C MET A 35 -15.52 -10.97 1.30
N LEU A 36 -15.46 -9.65 1.21
CA LEU A 36 -16.06 -8.75 2.20
C LEU A 36 -17.59 -8.91 2.26
N ALA A 37 -18.26 -9.06 1.12
CA ALA A 37 -19.68 -9.32 1.06
C ALA A 37 -20.06 -10.66 1.72
N ASP A 38 -19.31 -11.74 1.44
CA ASP A 38 -19.54 -13.05 2.08
C ASP A 38 -19.31 -13.00 3.60
N LEU A 39 -18.23 -12.35 4.04
CA LEU A 39 -17.96 -12.18 5.48
C LEU A 39 -19.07 -11.42 6.20
N ALA A 40 -19.63 -10.38 5.59
CA ALA A 40 -20.73 -9.62 6.17
C ALA A 40 -22.02 -10.44 6.32
N THR A 41 -22.20 -11.53 5.57
CA THR A 41 -23.33 -12.44 5.74
C THR A 41 -23.14 -13.43 6.90
N ARG A 42 -21.91 -13.65 7.33
CA ARG A 42 -21.53 -14.67 8.32
C ARG A 42 -21.13 -14.07 9.67
N LEU A 43 -20.67 -12.84 9.68
CA LEU A 43 -20.12 -12.17 10.86
C LEU A 43 -20.75 -10.79 11.00
N ALA A 44 -20.87 -10.32 12.24
CA ALA A 44 -21.27 -8.95 12.54
C ALA A 44 -20.10 -7.98 12.25
N VAL A 45 -19.83 -7.72 10.97
CA VAL A 45 -18.79 -6.79 10.54
C VAL A 45 -19.30 -5.36 10.64
N ASP A 46 -18.58 -4.50 11.35
CA ASP A 46 -18.83 -3.07 11.34
C ASP A 46 -18.23 -2.46 10.06
N PRO A 47 -19.04 -2.00 9.11
CA PRO A 47 -18.53 -1.47 7.85
C PRO A 47 -17.69 -0.19 8.01
N ALA A 48 -17.83 0.52 9.14
CA ALA A 48 -17.02 1.71 9.44
C ALA A 48 -15.62 1.35 9.97
N ARG A 49 -15.33 0.08 10.24
CA ARG A 49 -14.08 -0.39 10.83
C ARG A 49 -13.42 -1.51 10.04
N VAL A 50 -13.47 -1.41 8.71
CA VAL A 50 -12.75 -2.31 7.81
C VAL A 50 -11.45 -1.62 7.36
N TYR A 51 -10.35 -2.35 7.47
CA TYR A 51 -9.01 -1.86 7.17
C TYR A 51 -8.27 -2.84 6.24
N ALA A 52 -7.34 -2.32 5.44
CA ALA A 52 -6.44 -3.17 4.67
C ALA A 52 -4.99 -2.88 5.06
N THR A 53 -4.20 -3.94 5.19
CA THR A 53 -2.76 -3.82 5.41
C THR A 53 -2.01 -4.85 4.60
N GLY A 54 -0.76 -4.56 4.31
CA GLY A 54 0.12 -5.47 3.61
C GLY A 54 1.53 -4.94 3.49
N MET A 55 2.44 -5.82 3.10
CA MET A 55 3.83 -5.50 2.84
C MET A 55 4.16 -5.72 1.37
N SER A 56 5.08 -4.92 0.82
CA SER A 56 5.57 -5.07 -0.55
C SER A 56 4.42 -5.04 -1.57
N ASN A 57 4.25 -6.08 -2.39
CA ASN A 57 3.11 -6.21 -3.31
C ASN A 57 1.75 -6.18 -2.59
N GLY A 58 1.66 -6.66 -1.34
CA GLY A 58 0.46 -6.54 -0.51
C GLY A 58 0.15 -5.10 -0.09
N ALA A 59 1.18 -4.27 0.15
CA ALA A 59 1.01 -2.83 0.40
C ALA A 59 0.52 -2.11 -0.87
N MET A 60 1.07 -2.46 -2.02
CA MET A 60 0.63 -1.94 -3.32
C MET A 60 -0.83 -2.31 -3.60
N MET A 61 -1.24 -3.54 -3.25
CA MET A 61 -2.64 -3.96 -3.34
C MET A 61 -3.54 -3.18 -2.36
N ALA A 62 -3.08 -2.88 -1.15
CA ALA A 62 -3.84 -2.05 -0.21
C ALA A 62 -4.12 -0.65 -0.79
N TYR A 63 -3.15 -0.03 -1.47
CA TYR A 63 -3.35 1.22 -2.21
C TYR A 63 -4.39 1.06 -3.32
N ARG A 64 -4.33 -0.01 -4.10
CA ARG A 64 -5.32 -0.28 -5.14
C ARG A 64 -6.72 -0.45 -4.57
N LEU A 65 -6.86 -1.16 -3.45
CA LEU A 65 -8.14 -1.31 -2.75
C LEU A 65 -8.69 0.02 -2.24
N ALA A 66 -7.83 0.86 -1.64
CA ALA A 66 -8.21 2.20 -1.19
C ALA A 66 -8.66 3.09 -2.36
N CYS A 67 -8.12 2.85 -3.55
CA CYS A 67 -8.49 3.58 -4.76
C CYS A 67 -9.79 3.09 -5.40
N GLU A 68 -9.95 1.76 -5.56
CA GLU A 68 -11.06 1.17 -6.32
C GLU A 68 -12.26 0.77 -5.44
N LEU A 69 -12.04 0.60 -4.11
CA LEU A 69 -13.08 0.28 -3.12
C LEU A 69 -13.05 1.26 -1.92
N PRO A 70 -13.00 2.58 -2.14
CA PRO A 70 -12.78 3.54 -1.05
C PRO A 70 -13.91 3.54 -0.01
N ALA A 71 -15.13 3.17 -0.38
CA ALA A 71 -16.26 3.06 0.55
C ALA A 71 -16.18 1.81 1.45
N SER A 72 -15.35 0.83 1.09
CA SER A 72 -15.21 -0.42 1.85
C SER A 72 -14.11 -0.36 2.90
N PHE A 73 -13.20 0.63 2.85
CA PHE A 73 -12.06 0.73 3.74
C PHE A 73 -12.00 2.08 4.45
N ARG A 74 -11.94 2.06 5.77
CA ARG A 74 -11.75 3.27 6.59
C ARG A 74 -10.32 3.78 6.50
N ALA A 75 -9.34 2.87 6.49
CA ALA A 75 -7.93 3.19 6.37
C ALA A 75 -7.14 2.01 5.80
N ILE A 76 -5.94 2.33 5.31
CA ILE A 76 -4.93 1.34 4.94
C ILE A 76 -3.62 1.57 5.68
N ALA A 77 -2.86 0.48 5.91
CA ALA A 77 -1.48 0.55 6.36
C ALA A 77 -0.58 -0.19 5.37
N ALA A 78 0.24 0.55 4.66
CA ALA A 78 1.12 0.06 3.60
C ALA A 78 2.57 0.02 4.10
N VAL A 79 3.20 -1.15 4.06
CA VAL A 79 4.58 -1.35 4.51
C VAL A 79 5.47 -1.75 3.34
N ALA A 80 6.58 -1.05 3.14
CA ALA A 80 7.61 -1.36 2.14
C ALA A 80 7.03 -1.58 0.72
N GLY A 81 6.00 -0.83 0.34
CA GLY A 81 5.39 -0.90 -0.99
C GLY A 81 4.59 0.37 -1.30
N THR A 82 4.81 0.96 -2.45
CA THR A 82 4.31 2.27 -2.87
C THR A 82 3.02 2.20 -3.69
N ASP A 83 2.37 3.33 -3.92
CA ASP A 83 1.17 3.42 -4.76
C ASP A 83 1.51 3.31 -6.25
N ASN A 84 1.25 2.16 -6.81
CA ASN A 84 1.45 1.85 -8.24
C ASN A 84 0.12 1.68 -9.00
N THR A 85 -0.95 2.31 -8.53
CA THR A 85 -2.24 2.30 -9.22
C THR A 85 -2.15 3.06 -10.55
N LEU A 86 -2.75 2.49 -11.62
CA LEU A 86 -2.71 3.09 -12.96
C LEU A 86 -3.61 4.33 -13.05
N ALA A 87 -4.81 4.25 -12.47
CA ALA A 87 -5.75 5.34 -12.39
C ALA A 87 -6.42 5.34 -11.01
N CYS A 88 -6.44 6.50 -10.36
CA CYS A 88 -6.97 6.60 -9.01
C CYS A 88 -7.65 7.94 -8.77
N THR A 89 -8.98 7.90 -8.81
CA THR A 89 -9.87 9.02 -8.45
C THR A 89 -10.91 8.49 -7.47
N PRO A 90 -10.54 8.21 -6.19
CA PRO A 90 -11.44 7.59 -5.24
C PRO A 90 -12.63 8.51 -4.94
N ALA A 91 -13.82 7.91 -4.88
CA ALA A 91 -15.07 8.63 -4.58
C ALA A 91 -15.21 8.99 -3.08
N ALA A 92 -14.40 8.39 -2.22
CA ALA A 92 -14.36 8.66 -0.78
C ALA A 92 -12.92 8.79 -0.30
N ARG A 93 -12.73 9.39 0.87
CA ARG A 93 -11.41 9.56 1.48
C ARG A 93 -11.06 8.35 2.32
N VAL A 94 -9.84 7.85 2.15
CA VAL A 94 -9.29 6.71 2.90
C VAL A 94 -8.04 7.17 3.63
N ALA A 95 -7.98 6.99 4.95
CA ALA A 95 -6.79 7.33 5.70
C ALA A 95 -5.63 6.38 5.32
N VAL A 96 -4.41 6.90 5.31
CA VAL A 96 -3.22 6.16 4.87
C VAL A 96 -2.12 6.24 5.92
N LEU A 97 -1.64 5.09 6.38
CA LEU A 97 -0.35 4.95 7.04
C LEU A 97 0.62 4.30 6.05
N HIS A 98 1.73 4.97 5.76
CA HIS A 98 2.83 4.41 4.98
C HIS A 98 4.07 4.24 5.86
N VAL A 99 4.63 3.05 5.87
CA VAL A 99 5.86 2.74 6.61
C VAL A 99 6.92 2.22 5.63
N HIS A 100 8.12 2.82 5.63
CA HIS A 100 9.17 2.46 4.70
C HIS A 100 10.57 2.69 5.28
N ALA A 101 11.48 1.77 5.02
CA ALA A 101 12.89 1.95 5.37
C ALA A 101 13.64 2.73 4.27
N ARG A 102 14.52 3.67 4.65
CA ARG A 102 15.35 4.38 3.66
C ARG A 102 16.29 3.47 2.88
N ASN A 103 16.75 2.40 3.51
CA ASN A 103 17.64 1.43 2.93
C ASN A 103 16.94 0.21 2.32
N ASP A 104 15.66 0.32 1.96
CA ASP A 104 14.95 -0.74 1.24
C ASP A 104 15.62 -1.00 -0.11
N THR A 105 16.06 -2.24 -0.35
CA THR A 105 16.77 -2.66 -1.57
C THR A 105 15.85 -3.36 -2.59
N HIS A 106 14.56 -3.50 -2.29
CA HIS A 106 13.54 -4.06 -3.19
C HIS A 106 12.69 -2.95 -3.81
N VAL A 107 12.00 -2.17 -2.99
CA VAL A 107 11.21 -1.00 -3.39
C VAL A 107 11.94 0.23 -2.89
N LEU A 108 12.70 0.88 -3.77
CA LEU A 108 13.56 1.99 -3.39
C LEU A 108 12.74 3.16 -2.83
N PHE A 109 13.19 3.75 -1.73
CA PHE A 109 12.57 4.93 -1.14
C PHE A 109 12.41 6.09 -2.14
N GLY A 110 13.43 6.30 -2.97
CA GLY A 110 13.46 7.31 -4.03
C GLY A 110 12.72 6.92 -5.31
N GLY A 111 12.11 5.74 -5.35
CA GLY A 111 11.43 5.20 -6.53
C GLY A 111 12.30 4.24 -7.33
N GLY A 112 11.63 3.45 -8.14
CA GLY A 112 12.24 2.37 -8.92
C GLY A 112 12.42 1.07 -8.12
N ALA A 113 12.79 0.03 -8.84
CA ALA A 113 13.11 -1.27 -8.28
C ALA A 113 14.58 -1.34 -7.87
N GLY A 114 14.83 -1.78 -6.66
CA GLY A 114 16.17 -2.03 -6.16
C GLY A 114 16.80 -3.31 -6.72
N GLN A 115 18.07 -3.52 -6.38
CA GLN A 115 18.84 -4.67 -6.87
C GLN A 115 18.25 -6.03 -6.47
N ASP A 116 17.51 -6.07 -5.35
CA ASP A 116 16.94 -7.30 -4.80
C ASP A 116 15.43 -7.46 -5.14
N ALA A 117 14.85 -6.53 -5.93
CA ALA A 117 13.42 -6.48 -6.20
C ALA A 117 12.84 -7.74 -6.85
N PHE A 118 13.53 -8.31 -7.85
CA PHE A 118 13.13 -9.52 -8.56
C PHE A 118 14.35 -10.21 -9.18
N ARG A 119 14.32 -11.54 -9.23
CA ARG A 119 15.34 -12.33 -9.93
C ARG A 119 15.22 -12.18 -11.46
N ASP A 120 13.99 -12.04 -11.96
CA ASP A 120 13.72 -11.85 -13.38
C ASP A 120 13.45 -10.34 -13.63
N ARG A 121 14.37 -9.72 -14.33
CA ARG A 121 14.29 -8.28 -14.65
C ARG A 121 13.14 -7.93 -15.61
N SER A 122 12.60 -8.88 -16.35
CA SER A 122 11.40 -8.66 -17.18
C SER A 122 10.13 -8.41 -16.35
N GLN A 123 10.15 -8.80 -15.07
CA GLN A 123 9.08 -8.62 -14.11
C GLN A 123 9.20 -7.32 -13.29
N VAL A 124 10.29 -6.58 -13.49
CA VAL A 124 10.57 -5.36 -12.71
C VAL A 124 9.59 -4.26 -13.08
N THR A 125 8.96 -3.69 -12.06
CA THR A 125 8.12 -2.50 -12.18
C THR A 125 8.94 -1.26 -11.82
N ASP A 126 8.72 -0.17 -12.54
CA ASP A 126 9.23 1.14 -12.14
C ASP A 126 8.34 1.70 -11.01
N PHE A 127 8.72 1.40 -9.77
CA PHE A 127 7.92 1.76 -8.60
C PHE A 127 7.91 3.26 -8.36
N THR A 128 6.72 3.79 -8.05
CA THR A 128 6.56 5.16 -7.57
C THR A 128 7.41 5.38 -6.31
N SER A 129 8.01 6.56 -6.14
CA SER A 129 8.76 6.88 -4.92
C SER A 129 7.85 7.01 -3.70
N VAL A 130 8.43 6.89 -2.50
CA VAL A 130 7.69 7.12 -1.24
C VAL A 130 7.20 8.57 -1.14
N PRO A 131 8.03 9.61 -1.41
CA PRO A 131 7.55 11.00 -1.41
C PRO A 131 6.41 11.25 -2.39
N GLU A 132 6.48 10.70 -3.60
CA GLU A 132 5.42 10.85 -4.60
C GLU A 132 4.13 10.13 -4.16
N THR A 133 4.26 8.93 -3.57
CA THR A 133 3.11 8.19 -3.01
C THR A 133 2.39 9.01 -1.95
N VAL A 134 3.13 9.59 -1.01
CA VAL A 134 2.58 10.45 0.04
C VAL A 134 1.93 11.71 -0.56
N ALA A 135 2.61 12.38 -1.49
CA ALA A 135 2.08 13.56 -2.17
C ALA A 135 0.76 13.28 -2.92
N ARG A 136 0.65 12.13 -3.58
CA ARG A 136 -0.60 11.72 -4.24
C ARG A 136 -1.75 11.56 -3.24
N TRP A 137 -1.51 10.91 -2.12
CA TRP A 137 -2.55 10.65 -1.13
C TRP A 137 -2.91 11.87 -0.28
N THR A 138 -1.95 12.75 0.04
CA THR A 138 -2.26 14.05 0.64
C THR A 138 -3.14 14.91 -0.27
N LYS A 139 -2.84 14.92 -1.56
CA LYS A 139 -3.68 15.61 -2.56
C LYS A 139 -5.07 14.98 -2.68
N ARG A 140 -5.16 13.65 -2.79
CA ARG A 140 -6.45 12.92 -2.89
C ARG A 140 -7.32 13.16 -1.67
N ASN A 141 -6.74 13.16 -0.49
CA ASN A 141 -7.45 13.40 0.76
C ASN A 141 -7.65 14.88 1.10
N ALA A 142 -7.19 15.79 0.24
CA ALA A 142 -7.24 17.25 0.46
C ALA A 142 -6.67 17.63 1.84
N CYS A 143 -5.48 17.13 2.16
CA CYS A 143 -4.80 17.38 3.42
C CYS A 143 -4.11 18.76 3.44
N ALA A 144 -3.81 19.26 4.63
CA ALA A 144 -2.91 20.40 4.82
C ALA A 144 -1.52 20.07 4.20
N VAL A 145 -0.87 21.11 3.68
CA VAL A 145 0.39 20.97 2.92
C VAL A 145 1.57 20.60 3.82
N SER A 146 1.57 21.14 5.06
CA SER A 146 2.69 20.91 6.00
C SER A 146 2.35 19.80 6.98
N PRO A 147 3.22 18.78 7.11
CA PRO A 147 3.00 17.74 8.10
C PRO A 147 3.36 18.20 9.52
N GLU A 148 2.76 17.53 10.49
CA GLU A 148 3.14 17.55 11.89
C GLU A 148 4.10 16.36 12.16
N ARG A 149 5.25 16.62 12.81
CA ARG A 149 6.13 15.55 13.28
C ARG A 149 5.49 14.92 14.53
N VAL A 150 5.06 13.65 14.41
CA VAL A 150 4.35 12.92 15.48
C VAL A 150 5.23 11.86 16.16
N LEU A 151 6.35 11.52 15.55
CA LEU A 151 7.41 10.67 16.14
C LEU A 151 8.76 11.18 15.67
N ASP A 152 9.70 11.30 16.59
CA ASP A 152 11.10 11.62 16.31
C ASP A 152 11.98 10.92 17.35
N VAL A 153 12.50 9.77 16.98
CA VAL A 153 13.37 8.95 17.82
C VAL A 153 14.60 8.50 17.01
N PRO A 154 15.71 8.14 17.63
CA PRO A 154 16.87 7.62 16.91
C PRO A 154 16.46 6.49 15.96
N GLY A 155 16.74 6.66 14.67
CA GLY A 155 16.47 5.67 13.62
C GLY A 155 15.05 5.62 13.08
N ALA A 156 14.10 6.41 13.58
CA ALA A 156 12.74 6.46 13.04
C ALA A 156 12.05 7.81 13.23
N THR A 157 11.32 8.23 12.21
CA THR A 157 10.49 9.44 12.23
C THR A 157 9.12 9.19 11.65
N CYS A 158 8.08 9.85 12.16
CA CYS A 158 6.77 9.87 11.54
C CYS A 158 6.27 11.29 11.34
N GLU A 159 5.73 11.55 10.17
CA GLU A 159 5.08 12.81 9.78
C GLU A 159 3.62 12.55 9.44
N ARG A 160 2.74 13.38 9.95
CA ARG A 160 1.30 13.26 9.75
C ARG A 160 0.73 14.52 9.13
N TYR A 161 0.02 14.35 8.02
CA TYR A 161 -0.69 15.40 7.30
C TYR A 161 -2.14 15.44 7.78
N ARG A 162 -2.54 16.55 8.41
CA ARG A 162 -3.90 16.87 8.84
C ARG A 162 -4.10 18.39 9.05
N PRO A 163 -5.34 18.93 9.02
CA PRO A 163 -6.56 18.22 8.71
C PRO A 163 -6.61 17.79 7.23
N CYS A 164 -7.37 16.72 6.97
CA CYS A 164 -7.75 16.29 5.62
C CYS A 164 -9.28 16.29 5.51
N ALA A 165 -9.83 16.19 4.30
CA ALA A 165 -11.27 16.09 4.10
C ALA A 165 -11.83 14.81 4.73
N ASP A 166 -13.09 14.87 5.18
CA ASP A 166 -13.87 13.76 5.76
C ASP A 166 -13.18 13.06 6.95
N GLY A 167 -12.31 13.79 7.68
CA GLY A 167 -11.59 13.25 8.82
C GLY A 167 -10.56 12.16 8.45
N ALA A 168 -10.15 12.10 7.19
CA ALA A 168 -9.00 11.29 6.81
C ALA A 168 -7.69 11.90 7.32
N GLU A 169 -6.62 11.13 7.26
CA GLU A 169 -5.25 11.59 7.49
C GLU A 169 -4.28 10.80 6.61
N VAL A 170 -3.10 11.36 6.39
CA VAL A 170 -1.98 10.65 5.76
C VAL A 170 -0.80 10.72 6.69
N GLN A 171 -0.23 9.57 7.04
CA GLN A 171 0.95 9.49 7.88
C GLN A 171 2.05 8.70 7.17
N LEU A 172 3.25 9.26 7.18
CA LEU A 172 4.47 8.62 6.72
C LEU A 172 5.36 8.32 7.92
N CYS A 173 5.73 7.06 8.12
CA CYS A 173 6.75 6.65 9.06
C CYS A 173 7.97 6.12 8.28
N VAL A 174 9.14 6.65 8.58
CA VAL A 174 10.41 6.30 7.93
C VAL A 174 11.35 5.74 8.97
N THR A 175 11.95 4.58 8.67
CA THR A 175 13.08 4.05 9.43
C THR A 175 14.37 4.23 8.62
N GLU A 176 15.48 4.53 9.29
CA GLU A 176 16.78 4.66 8.61
C GLU A 176 17.31 3.30 8.16
N THR A 177 17.02 2.26 8.92
CA THR A 177 17.42 0.88 8.66
C THR A 177 16.19 -0.04 8.75
N GLY A 178 16.39 -1.33 8.43
CA GLY A 178 15.32 -2.33 8.45
C GLY A 178 15.10 -2.99 7.09
N GLY A 179 15.54 -2.33 6.01
CA GLY A 179 15.46 -2.90 4.66
C GLY A 179 14.02 -3.20 4.23
N HIS A 180 13.88 -4.25 3.42
CA HIS A 180 12.57 -4.70 2.93
C HIS A 180 11.93 -5.68 3.91
N SER A 181 11.48 -5.16 5.06
CA SER A 181 10.89 -5.99 6.11
C SER A 181 9.70 -5.31 6.78
N TRP A 182 8.91 -6.11 7.49
CA TRP A 182 7.89 -5.60 8.39
C TRP A 182 8.57 -5.02 9.64
N PRO A 183 8.22 -3.81 10.13
CA PRO A 183 8.82 -3.23 11.31
C PRO A 183 8.69 -4.15 12.53
N GLY A 184 9.82 -4.45 13.18
CA GLY A 184 9.89 -5.35 14.32
C GLY A 184 9.93 -6.85 13.97
N ALA A 185 9.96 -7.22 12.69
CA ALA A 185 10.29 -8.58 12.28
C ALA A 185 11.81 -8.79 12.40
N GLU A 186 12.22 -9.89 13.08
CA GLU A 186 13.60 -10.37 13.13
C GLU A 186 13.92 -11.23 11.91
#